data_b5cd9db951d8102b049e08498858ef27
#
_entry.id   b5cd9db951d8102b049e08498858ef27
#
_cell.length_a   1.000
_cell.length_b   1.000
_cell.length_c   1.000
_cell.angle_alpha   90.00
_cell.angle_beta   90.00
_cell.angle_gamma   90.00
#
_symmetry.space_group_name_H-M   'P 1'
#
loop_
_entity.id
_entity.type
_entity.pdbx_description
1 polymer ?
#
loop_
_entity_poly.entity_id
_entity_poly.type
_entity_poly.pdbx_seq_one_letter_code
_entity_poly.pdbx_strand_id
1 'polypeptide(L)'
;MLTTVLFDMGGTLEDIWYNKETQQEAARKLLEILRDHGLDPGCPQEVFWEKLFSGVKAYKQWSEGNMLEKKPEEIWPDWYLRDFAFDREQLLPITEELANTYEVTFYHRELRPDAREMLQALKDRGYRLGVISNNASLYNVFNMLEAYGIRSFMEDVTVSSVTGYRKPHPEIFRISLRQMQARPEECVHVGDTVSRDIIGPKQVGFAKAVQIRSFLSEQKDVGLSRDVFQPDTVVRDLRDLVTWLDEINPRLAPHP
;
A
#
# COMPACT_ATOMS: atom_id res chain seq x y z
N MET A 1 7.99 6.45 25.41
CA MET A 1 8.93 5.47 24.81
C MET A 1 8.28 4.92 23.56
N LEU A 2 8.98 4.93 22.44
CA LEU A 2 8.47 4.33 21.19
C LEU A 2 8.59 2.81 21.28
N THR A 3 7.54 2.09 20.92
CA THR A 3 7.48 0.62 21.03
C THR A 3 7.03 -0.04 19.73
N THR A 4 6.41 0.72 18.82
CA THR A 4 5.72 0.18 17.65
C THR A 4 6.10 0.96 16.40
N VAL A 5 6.44 0.24 15.33
CA VAL A 5 6.70 0.83 14.00
C VAL A 5 5.73 0.24 13.00
N LEU A 6 4.96 1.10 12.34
CA LEU A 6 3.98 0.74 11.32
C LEU A 6 4.47 1.26 9.95
N PHE A 7 4.49 0.40 8.97
CA PHE A 7 5.03 0.68 7.64
C PHE A 7 3.92 0.76 6.59
N ASP A 8 4.03 1.67 5.64
CA ASP A 8 3.43 1.45 4.33
C ASP A 8 4.16 0.33 3.59
N MET A 9 3.53 -0.23 2.56
CA MET A 9 4.10 -1.31 1.75
C MET A 9 4.78 -0.75 0.50
N GLY A 10 3.98 -0.29 -0.48
CA GLY A 10 4.45 0.13 -1.79
C GLY A 10 5.18 1.46 -1.79
N GLY A 11 6.44 1.47 -2.19
CA GLY A 11 7.33 2.65 -2.11
C GLY A 11 8.04 2.77 -0.76
N THR A 12 7.74 1.90 0.22
CA THR A 12 8.31 1.94 1.57
C THR A 12 9.12 0.69 1.89
N LEU A 13 8.48 -0.47 2.07
CA LEU A 13 9.17 -1.75 2.22
C LEU A 13 9.62 -2.32 0.88
N GLU A 14 8.93 -1.98 -0.19
CA GLU A 14 9.25 -2.38 -1.55
C GLU A 14 9.46 -1.16 -2.45
N ASP A 15 10.37 -1.28 -3.40
CA ASP A 15 10.44 -0.39 -4.54
C ASP A 15 9.32 -0.73 -5.52
N ILE A 16 8.64 0.29 -6.01
CA ILE A 16 7.49 0.14 -6.88
C ILE A 16 7.54 1.16 -8.01
N TRP A 17 7.34 0.69 -9.23
CA TRP A 17 7.26 1.55 -10.41
C TRP A 17 6.38 0.89 -11.49
N TYR A 18 6.00 1.65 -12.51
CA TYR A 18 5.26 1.17 -13.67
C TYR A 18 5.67 1.95 -14.92
N ASN A 19 5.51 1.32 -16.06
CA ASN A 19 5.79 1.89 -17.36
C ASN A 19 4.85 1.30 -18.43
N LYS A 20 5.14 1.56 -19.71
CA LYS A 20 4.31 1.06 -20.81
C LYS A 20 4.34 -0.47 -20.93
N GLU A 21 5.48 -1.09 -20.68
CA GLU A 21 5.66 -2.54 -20.75
C GLU A 21 4.83 -3.23 -19.66
N THR A 22 4.88 -2.74 -18.40
CA THR A 22 4.07 -3.30 -17.31
C THR A 22 2.57 -3.13 -17.55
N GLN A 23 2.16 -2.01 -18.18
CA GLN A 23 0.76 -1.78 -18.56
C GLN A 23 0.29 -2.79 -19.62
N GLN A 24 1.12 -3.07 -20.63
CA GLN A 24 0.80 -4.05 -21.69
C GLN A 24 0.72 -5.46 -21.12
N GLU A 25 1.61 -5.83 -20.23
CA GLU A 25 1.60 -7.13 -19.56
C GLU A 25 0.37 -7.28 -18.66
N ALA A 26 -0.01 -6.23 -17.92
CA ALA A 26 -1.24 -6.24 -17.11
C ALA A 26 -2.47 -6.46 -18.01
N ALA A 27 -2.57 -5.73 -19.13
CA ALA A 27 -3.67 -5.89 -20.09
C ALA A 27 -3.76 -7.34 -20.63
N ARG A 28 -2.60 -7.92 -20.99
CA ARG A 28 -2.51 -9.27 -21.51
C ARG A 28 -2.97 -10.31 -20.47
N LYS A 29 -2.45 -10.24 -19.26
CA LYS A 29 -2.79 -11.16 -18.17
C LYS A 29 -4.26 -11.07 -17.75
N LEU A 30 -4.80 -9.87 -17.66
CA LEU A 30 -6.22 -9.68 -17.34
C LEU A 30 -7.14 -10.23 -18.42
N LEU A 31 -6.77 -10.06 -19.70
CA LEU A 31 -7.52 -10.66 -20.83
C LEU A 31 -7.46 -12.20 -20.82
N GLU A 32 -6.33 -12.78 -20.47
CA GLU A 32 -6.19 -14.24 -20.30
C GLU A 32 -7.17 -14.75 -19.24
N ILE A 33 -7.16 -14.16 -18.03
CA ILE A 33 -8.08 -14.56 -16.94
C ILE A 33 -9.55 -14.42 -17.40
N LEU A 34 -9.92 -13.31 -17.99
CA LEU A 34 -11.30 -13.10 -18.44
C LEU A 34 -11.73 -14.15 -19.46
N ARG A 35 -10.89 -14.44 -20.47
CA ARG A 35 -11.18 -15.45 -21.51
C ARG A 35 -11.25 -16.86 -20.99
N ASP A 36 -10.37 -17.22 -20.06
CA ASP A 36 -10.36 -18.53 -19.41
C ASP A 36 -11.66 -18.80 -18.63
N HIS A 37 -12.33 -17.71 -18.21
CA HIS A 37 -13.65 -17.78 -17.55
C HIS A 37 -14.83 -17.46 -18.52
N GLY A 38 -14.60 -17.47 -19.83
CA GLY A 38 -15.65 -17.24 -20.82
C GLY A 38 -16.10 -15.80 -20.98
N LEU A 39 -15.35 -14.84 -20.42
CA LEU A 39 -15.61 -13.40 -20.46
C LEU A 39 -14.73 -12.73 -21.53
N ASP A 40 -15.09 -12.84 -22.82
CA ASP A 40 -14.36 -12.15 -23.88
C ASP A 40 -14.89 -10.71 -24.06
N PRO A 41 -14.04 -9.68 -23.93
CA PRO A 41 -14.44 -8.30 -24.15
C PRO A 41 -14.76 -7.96 -25.62
N GLY A 42 -14.47 -8.86 -26.58
CA GLY A 42 -14.77 -8.69 -28.00
C GLY A 42 -14.02 -7.53 -28.69
N CYS A 43 -12.86 -7.15 -28.16
CA CYS A 43 -12.07 -6.05 -28.70
C CYS A 43 -10.55 -6.33 -28.59
N PRO A 44 -9.70 -5.61 -29.38
CA PRO A 44 -8.25 -5.69 -29.26
C PRO A 44 -7.74 -5.28 -27.87
N GLN A 45 -6.55 -5.79 -27.48
CA GLN A 45 -5.92 -5.53 -26.18
C GLN A 45 -5.77 -4.02 -25.89
N GLU A 46 -5.42 -3.22 -26.87
CA GLU A 46 -5.24 -1.78 -26.70
C GLU A 46 -6.56 -1.08 -26.33
N VAL A 47 -7.65 -1.46 -26.99
CA VAL A 47 -9.00 -0.92 -26.70
C VAL A 47 -9.49 -1.40 -25.32
N PHE A 48 -9.24 -2.66 -24.99
CA PHE A 48 -9.51 -3.19 -23.66
C PHE A 48 -8.79 -2.38 -22.58
N TRP A 49 -7.48 -2.15 -22.78
CA TRP A 49 -6.68 -1.38 -21.82
C TRP A 49 -7.15 0.06 -21.66
N GLU A 50 -7.45 0.76 -22.75
CA GLU A 50 -7.95 2.13 -22.70
C GLU A 50 -9.24 2.26 -21.88
N LYS A 51 -10.20 1.37 -22.10
CA LYS A 51 -11.46 1.34 -21.34
C LYS A 51 -11.22 0.99 -19.87
N LEU A 52 -10.51 -0.09 -19.59
CA LEU A 52 -10.14 -0.50 -18.22
C LEU A 52 -9.43 0.63 -17.48
N PHE A 53 -8.42 1.24 -18.10
CA PHE A 53 -7.64 2.29 -17.46
C PHE A 53 -8.44 3.59 -17.25
N SER A 54 -9.43 3.87 -18.07
CA SER A 54 -10.42 4.92 -17.83
C SER A 54 -11.21 4.65 -16.54
N GLY A 55 -11.69 3.42 -16.38
CA GLY A 55 -12.36 2.96 -15.15
C GLY A 55 -11.47 3.03 -13.91
N VAL A 56 -10.21 2.59 -14.03
CA VAL A 56 -9.19 2.69 -12.96
C VAL A 56 -9.01 4.14 -12.51
N LYS A 57 -8.87 5.08 -13.46
CA LYS A 57 -8.73 6.51 -13.15
C LYS A 57 -9.97 7.08 -12.44
N ALA A 58 -11.14 6.72 -12.91
CA ALA A 58 -12.41 7.18 -12.33
C ALA A 58 -12.56 6.65 -10.88
N TYR A 59 -12.28 5.37 -10.65
CA TYR A 59 -12.30 4.80 -9.33
C TYR A 59 -11.28 5.45 -8.40
N LYS A 60 -10.05 5.64 -8.87
CA LYS A 60 -8.98 6.28 -8.10
C LYS A 60 -9.36 7.69 -7.67
N GLN A 61 -9.94 8.48 -8.57
CA GLN A 61 -10.43 9.82 -8.24
C GLN A 61 -11.51 9.77 -7.15
N TRP A 62 -12.45 8.84 -7.25
CA TRP A 62 -13.49 8.66 -6.25
C TRP A 62 -12.90 8.20 -4.92
N SER A 63 -12.07 7.16 -4.91
CA SER A 63 -11.53 6.56 -3.69
C SER A 63 -10.57 7.49 -2.94
N GLU A 64 -9.73 8.23 -3.65
CA GLU A 64 -8.83 9.23 -3.05
C GLU A 64 -9.62 10.45 -2.53
N GLY A 65 -10.64 10.92 -3.28
CA GLY A 65 -11.48 12.05 -2.87
C GLY A 65 -12.34 11.76 -1.64
N ASN A 66 -12.77 10.53 -1.45
CA ASN A 66 -13.57 10.09 -0.30
C ASN A 66 -12.73 9.43 0.80
N MET A 67 -11.47 9.11 0.55
CA MET A 67 -10.60 8.34 1.44
C MET A 67 -11.21 6.96 1.82
N LEU A 68 -11.98 6.38 0.90
CA LEU A 68 -12.65 5.09 1.07
C LEU A 68 -12.15 4.06 0.05
N GLU A 69 -12.19 2.80 0.43
CA GLU A 69 -11.88 1.68 -0.44
C GLU A 69 -13.08 0.75 -0.57
N LYS A 70 -13.32 0.29 -1.78
CA LYS A 70 -14.29 -0.77 -2.06
C LYS A 70 -13.59 -2.11 -2.19
N LYS A 71 -14.38 -3.18 -2.13
CA LYS A 71 -13.89 -4.53 -2.38
C LYS A 71 -13.77 -4.80 -3.88
N PRO A 72 -12.94 -5.77 -4.30
CA PRO A 72 -12.82 -6.16 -5.71
C PRO A 72 -14.15 -6.45 -6.38
N GLU A 73 -15.10 -7.07 -5.66
CA GLU A 73 -16.44 -7.40 -6.16
C GLU A 73 -17.31 -6.18 -6.54
N GLU A 74 -16.94 -5.00 -6.04
CA GLU A 74 -17.54 -3.72 -6.40
C GLU A 74 -16.68 -2.96 -7.41
N ILE A 75 -15.34 -3.00 -7.24
CA ILE A 75 -14.40 -2.23 -8.07
C ILE A 75 -14.42 -2.72 -9.51
N TRP A 76 -14.31 -4.04 -9.71
CA TRP A 76 -14.16 -4.59 -11.05
C TRP A 76 -15.42 -4.43 -11.91
N PRO A 77 -16.63 -4.85 -11.48
CA PRO A 77 -17.81 -4.69 -12.30
C PRO A 77 -18.28 -3.24 -12.41
N ASP A 78 -18.23 -2.46 -11.35
CA ASP A 78 -18.88 -1.15 -11.31
C ASP A 78 -17.95 0.00 -11.78
N TRP A 79 -16.63 -0.24 -11.85
CA TRP A 79 -15.64 0.77 -12.23
C TRP A 79 -14.70 0.33 -13.34
N TYR A 80 -13.88 -0.72 -13.12
CA TYR A 80 -12.81 -1.08 -14.04
C TYR A 80 -13.33 -1.67 -15.35
N LEU A 81 -14.34 -2.52 -15.28
CA LEU A 81 -14.95 -3.20 -16.42
C LEU A 81 -16.35 -2.69 -16.75
N ARG A 82 -16.77 -1.55 -16.25
CA ARG A 82 -18.10 -0.97 -16.44
C ARG A 82 -18.49 -0.73 -17.91
N ASP A 83 -17.51 -0.54 -18.78
CA ASP A 83 -17.71 -0.30 -20.21
C ASP A 83 -17.76 -1.60 -21.04
N PHE A 84 -17.84 -2.76 -20.35
CA PHE A 84 -18.01 -4.09 -20.93
C PHE A 84 -19.31 -4.71 -20.43
N ALA A 85 -20.01 -5.40 -21.34
CA ALA A 85 -21.27 -6.07 -21.01
C ALA A 85 -21.03 -7.49 -20.46
N PHE A 86 -20.21 -7.61 -19.42
CA PHE A 86 -19.97 -8.89 -18.77
C PHE A 86 -21.11 -9.30 -17.85
N ASP A 87 -21.41 -10.60 -17.82
CA ASP A 87 -22.29 -11.16 -16.82
C ASP A 87 -21.66 -11.01 -15.42
N ARG A 88 -22.38 -10.30 -14.55
CA ARG A 88 -21.90 -10.03 -13.19
C ARG A 88 -21.72 -11.31 -12.38
N GLU A 89 -22.60 -12.30 -12.52
CA GLU A 89 -22.51 -13.55 -11.78
C GLU A 89 -21.28 -14.36 -12.16
N GLN A 90 -20.86 -14.28 -13.41
CA GLN A 90 -19.62 -14.91 -13.89
C GLN A 90 -18.37 -14.12 -13.50
N LEU A 91 -18.48 -12.79 -13.40
CA LEU A 91 -17.35 -11.91 -13.10
C LEU A 91 -16.98 -11.93 -11.59
N LEU A 92 -17.99 -11.93 -10.70
CA LEU A 92 -17.77 -11.79 -9.26
C LEU A 92 -16.77 -12.82 -8.67
N PRO A 93 -16.80 -14.12 -9.03
CA PRO A 93 -15.87 -15.10 -8.45
C PRO A 93 -14.38 -14.86 -8.76
N ILE A 94 -14.08 -14.12 -9.83
CA ILE A 94 -12.70 -13.89 -10.28
C ILE A 94 -12.18 -12.48 -10.00
N THR A 95 -12.97 -11.64 -9.36
CA THR A 95 -12.61 -10.22 -9.12
C THR A 95 -11.36 -10.05 -8.27
N GLU A 96 -11.15 -10.92 -7.28
CA GLU A 96 -9.92 -10.88 -6.48
C GLU A 96 -8.70 -11.38 -7.27
N GLU A 97 -8.87 -12.41 -8.11
CA GLU A 97 -7.79 -12.85 -9.01
C GLU A 97 -7.38 -11.74 -9.97
N LEU A 98 -8.37 -11.04 -10.55
CA LEU A 98 -8.12 -9.87 -11.40
C LEU A 98 -7.42 -8.75 -10.61
N ALA A 99 -7.86 -8.48 -9.37
CA ALA A 99 -7.28 -7.44 -8.53
C ALA A 99 -5.83 -7.75 -8.17
N ASN A 100 -5.55 -8.96 -7.69
CA ASN A 100 -4.18 -9.37 -7.37
C ASN A 100 -3.28 -9.38 -8.62
N THR A 101 -3.78 -9.89 -9.75
CA THR A 101 -3.03 -9.91 -11.01
C THR A 101 -2.73 -8.48 -11.49
N TYR A 102 -3.68 -7.56 -11.40
CA TYR A 102 -3.44 -6.15 -11.71
C TYR A 102 -2.31 -5.57 -10.85
N GLU A 103 -2.36 -5.79 -9.54
CA GLU A 103 -1.37 -5.25 -8.58
C GLU A 103 0.06 -5.79 -8.83
N VAL A 104 0.20 -7.05 -9.22
CA VAL A 104 1.53 -7.66 -9.44
C VAL A 104 2.05 -7.55 -10.89
N THR A 105 1.20 -7.10 -11.83
CA THR A 105 1.61 -6.96 -13.24
C THR A 105 1.68 -5.51 -13.69
N PHE A 106 0.73 -4.68 -13.27
CA PHE A 106 0.77 -3.25 -13.55
C PHE A 106 1.92 -2.55 -12.85
N TYR A 107 2.14 -2.91 -11.56
CA TYR A 107 3.27 -2.44 -10.80
C TYR A 107 4.39 -3.48 -10.84
N HIS A 108 5.59 -3.06 -11.23
CA HIS A 108 6.79 -3.79 -10.87
C HIS A 108 7.05 -3.58 -9.37
N ARG A 109 7.25 -4.67 -8.64
CA ARG A 109 7.44 -4.65 -7.18
C ARG A 109 8.66 -5.47 -6.80
N GLU A 110 9.52 -4.92 -5.98
CA GLU A 110 10.72 -5.58 -5.49
C GLU A 110 10.97 -5.17 -4.04
N LEU A 111 11.24 -6.13 -3.17
CA LEU A 111 11.60 -5.84 -1.78
C LEU A 111 12.87 -4.99 -1.77
N ARG A 112 12.88 -3.88 -1.01
CA ARG A 112 14.09 -3.08 -0.86
C ARG A 112 15.22 -3.92 -0.27
N PRO A 113 16.46 -3.78 -0.77
CA PRO A 113 17.56 -4.69 -0.41
C PRO A 113 17.87 -4.70 1.09
N ASP A 114 17.64 -3.59 1.78
CA ASP A 114 17.90 -3.41 3.22
C ASP A 114 16.66 -3.68 4.11
N ALA A 115 15.49 -3.98 3.53
CA ALA A 115 14.24 -4.13 4.28
C ALA A 115 14.29 -5.26 5.30
N ARG A 116 14.79 -6.44 4.92
CA ARG A 116 14.87 -7.60 5.82
C ARG A 116 15.82 -7.34 7.00
N GLU A 117 16.99 -6.77 6.72
CA GLU A 117 17.98 -6.43 7.77
C GLU A 117 17.43 -5.39 8.73
N MET A 118 16.76 -4.36 8.20
CA MET A 118 16.11 -3.33 9.01
C MET A 118 15.02 -3.93 9.90
N LEU A 119 14.13 -4.76 9.36
CA LEU A 119 13.06 -5.40 10.13
C LEU A 119 13.62 -6.28 11.25
N GLN A 120 14.67 -7.08 10.97
CA GLN A 120 15.36 -7.87 11.99
C GLN A 120 15.96 -6.98 13.06
N ALA A 121 16.68 -5.93 12.66
CA ALA A 121 17.30 -5.00 13.60
C ALA A 121 16.30 -4.31 14.54
N LEU A 122 15.09 -3.99 14.05
CA LEU A 122 14.01 -3.44 14.87
C LEU A 122 13.41 -4.48 15.82
N LYS A 123 13.23 -5.73 15.38
CA LYS A 123 12.78 -6.84 16.24
C LYS A 123 13.78 -7.12 17.34
N ASP A 124 15.08 -7.14 17.04
CA ASP A 124 16.14 -7.36 18.02
C ASP A 124 16.17 -6.26 19.11
N ARG A 125 15.72 -5.05 18.77
CA ARG A 125 15.52 -3.94 19.71
C ARG A 125 14.21 -4.01 20.49
N GLY A 126 13.36 -5.00 20.19
CA GLY A 126 12.07 -5.18 20.85
C GLY A 126 10.92 -4.34 20.28
N TYR A 127 11.07 -3.74 19.10
CA TYR A 127 9.95 -3.08 18.43
C TYR A 127 8.91 -4.08 17.96
N ARG A 128 7.64 -3.70 18.09
CA ARG A 128 6.49 -4.36 17.48
C ARG A 128 6.29 -3.76 16.09
N LEU A 129 6.07 -4.60 15.08
CA LEU A 129 6.02 -4.18 13.68
C LEU A 129 4.67 -4.52 13.05
N GLY A 130 4.18 -3.64 12.18
CA GLY A 130 2.97 -3.87 11.40
C GLY A 130 2.98 -3.11 10.08
N VAL A 131 1.98 -3.38 9.25
CA VAL A 131 1.78 -2.76 7.94
C VAL A 131 0.43 -2.08 7.85
N ILE A 132 0.38 -0.87 7.30
CA ILE A 132 -0.86 -0.18 6.91
C ILE A 132 -0.76 0.20 5.44
N SER A 133 -1.51 -0.48 4.57
CA SER A 133 -1.40 -0.33 3.12
C SER A 133 -2.71 0.04 2.44
N ASN A 134 -2.64 0.97 1.48
CA ASN A 134 -3.72 1.22 0.52
C ASN A 134 -3.57 0.25 -0.66
N ASN A 135 -4.44 -0.75 -0.74
CA ASN A 135 -4.44 -1.74 -1.81
C ASN A 135 -5.87 -2.18 -2.13
N ALA A 136 -6.20 -2.27 -3.42
CA ALA A 136 -7.54 -2.62 -3.89
C ALA A 136 -7.78 -4.14 -3.99
N SER A 137 -6.74 -4.99 -3.84
CA SER A 137 -6.85 -6.44 -3.67
C SER A 137 -6.96 -6.78 -2.19
N LEU A 138 -7.74 -7.81 -1.84
CA LEU A 138 -7.88 -8.28 -0.46
C LEU A 138 -6.62 -8.98 0.04
N TYR A 139 -5.93 -9.71 -0.84
CA TYR A 139 -4.85 -10.61 -0.44
C TYR A 139 -3.47 -10.19 -0.94
N ASN A 140 -3.35 -9.24 -1.87
CA ASN A 140 -2.06 -8.89 -2.48
C ASN A 140 -0.98 -8.56 -1.45
N VAL A 141 -1.27 -7.70 -0.46
CA VAL A 141 -0.29 -7.32 0.56
C VAL A 141 0.19 -8.54 1.36
N PHE A 142 -0.72 -9.43 1.74
CA PHE A 142 -0.38 -10.66 2.46
C PHE A 142 0.50 -11.58 1.61
N ASN A 143 0.11 -11.78 0.34
CA ASN A 143 0.86 -12.59 -0.62
C ASN A 143 2.28 -12.06 -0.85
N MET A 144 2.43 -10.74 -0.97
CA MET A 144 3.75 -10.10 -1.15
C MET A 144 4.62 -10.24 0.09
N LEU A 145 4.06 -10.03 1.29
CA LEU A 145 4.80 -10.22 2.55
C LEU A 145 5.31 -11.66 2.70
N GLU A 146 4.50 -12.66 2.32
CA GLU A 146 4.91 -14.08 2.31
C GLU A 146 5.98 -14.35 1.24
N ALA A 147 5.77 -13.89 0.01
CA ALA A 147 6.72 -14.07 -1.09
C ALA A 147 8.10 -13.45 -0.78
N TYR A 148 8.12 -12.31 -0.10
CA TYR A 148 9.35 -11.69 0.38
C TYR A 148 9.92 -12.36 1.64
N GLY A 149 9.19 -13.29 2.26
CA GLY A 149 9.57 -13.98 3.51
C GLY A 149 9.71 -13.02 4.69
N ILE A 150 8.94 -11.94 4.72
CA ILE A 150 8.93 -10.94 5.80
C ILE A 150 7.61 -10.90 6.59
N ARG A 151 6.63 -11.73 6.24
CA ARG A 151 5.32 -11.79 6.93
C ARG A 151 5.46 -12.06 8.43
N SER A 152 6.39 -12.91 8.82
CA SER A 152 6.62 -13.29 10.23
C SER A 152 7.14 -12.15 11.12
N PHE A 153 7.64 -11.07 10.54
CA PHE A 153 8.00 -9.88 11.32
C PHE A 153 6.79 -9.07 11.77
N MET A 154 5.66 -9.17 11.05
CA MET A 154 4.49 -8.31 11.22
C MET A 154 3.47 -8.92 12.18
N GLU A 155 3.17 -8.19 13.25
CA GLU A 155 2.08 -8.53 14.19
C GLU A 155 0.71 -8.15 13.63
N ASP A 156 0.65 -7.08 12.83
CA ASP A 156 -0.58 -6.60 12.17
C ASP A 156 -0.34 -6.29 10.69
N VAL A 157 -1.37 -6.56 9.88
CA VAL A 157 -1.44 -6.16 8.47
C VAL A 157 -2.81 -5.57 8.20
N THR A 158 -2.89 -4.26 8.19
CA THR A 158 -4.11 -3.50 7.93
C THR A 158 -4.14 -3.02 6.48
N VAL A 159 -5.16 -3.45 5.71
CA VAL A 159 -5.31 -3.15 4.28
C VAL A 159 -6.62 -2.40 4.02
N SER A 160 -6.58 -1.41 3.14
CA SER A 160 -7.74 -0.57 2.84
C SER A 160 -8.93 -1.34 2.27
N SER A 161 -8.71 -2.29 1.38
CA SER A 161 -9.77 -3.16 0.80
C SER A 161 -10.49 -4.02 1.86
N VAL A 162 -9.80 -4.35 2.95
CA VAL A 162 -10.38 -5.11 4.07
C VAL A 162 -11.14 -4.21 5.02
N THR A 163 -10.60 -3.02 5.29
CA THR A 163 -11.16 -2.09 6.30
C THR A 163 -12.21 -1.12 5.74
N GLY A 164 -12.21 -0.89 4.42
CA GLY A 164 -13.05 0.12 3.77
C GLY A 164 -12.49 1.54 3.83
N TYR A 165 -11.39 1.78 4.54
CA TYR A 165 -10.76 3.09 4.70
C TYR A 165 -9.39 3.15 4.06
N ARG A 166 -9.09 4.25 3.37
CA ARG A 166 -7.78 4.52 2.75
C ARG A 166 -7.02 5.57 3.54
N LYS A 167 -5.71 5.41 3.69
CA LYS A 167 -4.83 6.52 4.14
C LYS A 167 -5.03 7.74 3.24
N PRO A 168 -5.17 8.94 3.79
CA PRO A 168 -4.93 9.36 5.18
C PRO A 168 -6.16 9.28 6.11
N HIS A 169 -7.26 8.59 5.76
CA HIS A 169 -8.43 8.51 6.65
C HIS A 169 -8.02 7.99 8.04
N PRO A 170 -8.37 8.69 9.14
CA PRO A 170 -7.89 8.34 10.48
C PRO A 170 -8.32 6.94 10.94
N GLU A 171 -9.45 6.41 10.45
CA GLU A 171 -9.93 5.10 10.89
C GLU A 171 -9.02 3.93 10.48
N ILE A 172 -8.32 3.98 9.34
CA ILE A 172 -7.40 2.89 8.99
C ILE A 172 -6.27 2.76 10.02
N PHE A 173 -5.74 3.89 10.51
CA PHE A 173 -4.72 3.92 11.56
C PHE A 173 -5.29 3.47 12.91
N ARG A 174 -6.50 3.92 13.28
CA ARG A 174 -7.16 3.50 14.53
C ARG A 174 -7.47 2.00 14.54
N ILE A 175 -7.81 1.41 13.39
CA ILE A 175 -8.00 -0.04 13.26
C ILE A 175 -6.69 -0.76 13.58
N SER A 176 -5.59 -0.39 12.94
CA SER A 176 -4.28 -0.99 13.20
C SER A 176 -3.84 -0.82 14.67
N LEU A 177 -4.01 0.37 15.25
CA LEU A 177 -3.72 0.62 16.67
C LEU A 177 -4.51 -0.30 17.59
N ARG A 178 -5.81 -0.52 17.31
CA ARG A 178 -6.64 -1.44 18.11
C ARG A 178 -6.19 -2.89 17.98
N GLN A 179 -5.89 -3.34 16.76
CA GLN A 179 -5.39 -4.70 16.51
C GLN A 179 -4.07 -4.95 17.22
N MET A 180 -3.17 -3.99 17.18
CA MET A 180 -1.88 -4.05 17.87
C MET A 180 -1.95 -3.71 19.37
N GLN A 181 -3.11 -3.30 19.90
CA GLN A 181 -3.23 -2.81 21.26
C GLN A 181 -2.13 -1.77 21.60
N ALA A 182 -1.91 -0.85 20.66
CA ALA A 182 -0.87 0.17 20.75
C ALA A 182 -1.49 1.55 20.96
N ARG A 183 -0.79 2.41 21.70
CA ARG A 183 -1.17 3.81 21.86
C ARG A 183 -0.48 4.66 20.79
N PRO A 184 -1.17 5.63 20.16
CA PRO A 184 -0.58 6.42 19.08
C PRO A 184 0.72 7.13 19.49
N GLU A 185 0.82 7.63 20.73
CA GLU A 185 2.01 8.30 21.26
C GLU A 185 3.22 7.37 21.48
N GLU A 186 3.08 6.07 21.25
CA GLU A 186 4.16 5.08 21.29
C GLU A 186 4.53 4.57 19.89
N CYS A 187 3.84 5.08 18.86
CA CYS A 187 3.95 4.59 17.50
C CYS A 187 4.73 5.53 16.59
N VAL A 188 5.46 4.92 15.67
CA VAL A 188 6.07 5.57 14.51
C VAL A 188 5.39 5.02 13.26
N HIS A 189 4.98 5.89 12.33
CA HIS A 189 4.60 5.48 10.99
C HIS A 189 5.71 5.83 10.00
N VAL A 190 6.01 4.90 9.10
CA VAL A 190 7.00 5.06 8.04
C VAL A 190 6.32 4.86 6.70
N GLY A 191 6.40 5.83 5.82
CA GLY A 191 5.78 5.74 4.50
C GLY A 191 6.45 6.67 3.50
N ASP A 192 6.02 6.61 2.25
CA ASP A 192 6.66 7.33 1.16
C ASP A 192 5.99 8.67 0.83
N THR A 193 4.68 8.80 1.01
CA THR A 193 3.91 9.96 0.58
C THR A 193 3.42 10.81 1.74
N VAL A 194 3.70 12.13 1.68
CA VAL A 194 3.26 13.08 2.73
C VAL A 194 1.74 13.08 2.86
N SER A 195 1.03 13.09 1.73
CA SER A 195 -0.42 13.16 1.69
C SER A 195 -1.12 12.01 2.41
N ARG A 196 -0.51 10.82 2.48
CA ARG A 196 -1.11 9.62 3.08
C ARG A 196 -0.42 9.19 4.37
N ASP A 197 0.91 9.23 4.37
CA ASP A 197 1.72 8.57 5.39
C ASP A 197 2.25 9.52 6.47
N ILE A 198 2.14 10.82 6.25
CA ILE A 198 2.52 11.84 7.25
C ILE A 198 1.27 12.50 7.84
N ILE A 199 0.35 12.95 6.99
CA ILE A 199 -0.85 13.65 7.45
C ILE A 199 -1.71 12.75 8.34
N GLY A 200 -2.04 11.55 7.87
CA GLY A 200 -2.94 10.63 8.58
C GLY A 200 -2.44 10.23 9.98
N PRO A 201 -1.22 9.72 10.12
CA PRO A 201 -0.66 9.37 11.43
C PRO A 201 -0.61 10.56 12.40
N LYS A 202 -0.19 11.73 11.93
CA LYS A 202 -0.13 12.93 12.78
C LYS A 202 -1.52 13.38 13.26
N GLN A 203 -2.54 13.26 12.42
CA GLN A 203 -3.94 13.54 12.83
C GLN A 203 -4.46 12.57 13.90
N VAL A 204 -3.96 11.34 13.93
CA VAL A 204 -4.34 10.32 14.92
C VAL A 204 -3.50 10.44 16.20
N GLY A 205 -2.43 11.21 16.18
CA GLY A 205 -1.56 11.44 17.34
C GLY A 205 -0.38 10.49 17.45
N PHE A 206 0.07 9.91 16.34
CA PHE A 206 1.32 9.15 16.31
C PHE A 206 2.48 10.02 16.79
N ALA A 207 3.36 9.44 17.59
CA ALA A 207 4.51 10.15 18.13
C ALA A 207 5.43 10.68 17.03
N LYS A 208 5.60 9.88 15.97
CA LYS A 208 6.47 10.21 14.84
C LYS A 208 5.87 9.74 13.52
N ALA A 209 6.16 10.49 12.45
CA ALA A 209 5.89 10.12 11.07
C ALA A 209 7.15 10.36 10.24
N VAL A 210 7.66 9.31 9.62
CA VAL A 210 8.92 9.29 8.85
C VAL A 210 8.62 9.13 7.39
N GLN A 211 9.23 9.97 6.56
CA GLN A 211 9.15 9.82 5.10
C GLN A 211 10.38 9.10 4.57
N ILE A 212 10.16 8.10 3.69
CA ILE A 212 11.19 7.54 2.82
C ILE A 212 10.90 7.96 1.38
N ARG A 213 11.93 8.30 0.59
CA ARG A 213 11.71 8.70 -0.80
C ARG A 213 11.45 7.51 -1.70
N SER A 214 10.51 7.66 -2.63
CA SER A 214 10.14 6.66 -3.63
C SER A 214 9.78 7.29 -4.97
N PHE A 215 9.68 6.45 -6.01
CA PHE A 215 9.13 6.84 -7.31
C PHE A 215 7.70 7.42 -7.21
N LEU A 216 6.88 6.88 -6.32
CA LEU A 216 5.49 7.33 -6.17
C LEU A 216 5.39 8.69 -5.47
N SER A 217 6.26 8.97 -4.49
CA SER A 217 6.23 10.23 -3.74
C SER A 217 6.53 11.43 -4.64
N GLU A 218 7.41 11.27 -5.61
CA GLU A 218 7.75 12.33 -6.58
C GLU A 218 6.57 12.73 -7.45
N GLN A 219 5.61 11.83 -7.66
CA GLN A 219 4.41 12.08 -8.48
C GLN A 219 3.22 12.58 -7.67
N LYS A 220 3.04 12.09 -6.45
CA LYS A 220 1.82 12.29 -5.64
C LYS A 220 1.85 13.52 -4.75
N ASP A 221 3.02 13.91 -4.30
CA ASP A 221 3.18 15.07 -3.41
C ASP A 221 3.41 16.39 -4.17
N VAL A 222 3.26 16.38 -5.51
CA VAL A 222 3.35 17.60 -6.32
C VAL A 222 2.24 18.58 -5.93
N GLY A 223 2.64 19.79 -5.53
CA GLY A 223 1.71 20.87 -5.19
C GLY A 223 1.15 20.83 -3.76
N LEU A 224 1.56 19.88 -2.92
CA LEU A 224 1.23 19.93 -1.50
C LEU A 224 1.87 21.14 -0.83
N SER A 225 1.05 21.92 -0.11
CA SER A 225 1.56 22.99 0.75
C SER A 225 2.41 22.36 1.87
N ARG A 226 3.65 22.80 1.98
CA ARG A 226 4.58 22.34 3.01
C ARG A 226 4.25 22.84 4.42
N ASP A 227 3.21 23.68 4.55
CA ASP A 227 2.92 24.37 5.79
C ASP A 227 2.02 23.57 6.77
N VAL A 228 1.39 22.46 6.31
CA VAL A 228 0.37 21.79 7.11
C VAL A 228 0.92 20.63 7.92
N PHE A 229 1.72 19.74 7.32
CA PHE A 229 2.33 18.61 8.03
C PHE A 229 3.69 18.26 7.40
N GLN A 230 4.74 18.33 8.22
CA GLN A 230 6.07 17.90 7.82
C GLN A 230 6.38 16.53 8.45
N PRO A 231 7.14 15.66 7.77
CA PRO A 231 7.70 14.48 8.42
C PRO A 231 8.64 14.88 9.57
N ASP A 232 8.71 14.06 10.61
CA ASP A 232 9.69 14.25 11.69
C ASP A 232 11.12 14.05 11.21
N THR A 233 11.30 13.18 10.24
CA THR A 233 12.55 13.02 9.47
C THR A 233 12.25 12.46 8.08
N VAL A 234 13.22 12.63 7.18
CA VAL A 234 13.23 12.03 5.84
C VAL A 234 14.46 11.13 5.75
N VAL A 235 14.24 9.84 5.58
CA VAL A 235 15.32 8.86 5.41
C VAL A 235 15.56 8.55 3.93
N ARG A 236 16.77 8.18 3.57
CA ARG A 236 17.14 7.80 2.21
C ARG A 236 16.94 6.32 1.96
N ASP A 237 17.31 5.52 2.94
CA ASP A 237 17.13 4.08 2.95
C ASP A 237 16.60 3.61 4.32
N LEU A 238 16.26 2.33 4.41
CA LEU A 238 15.66 1.78 5.63
C LEU A 238 16.67 1.59 6.77
N ARG A 239 17.98 1.57 6.48
CA ARG A 239 19.04 1.54 7.52
C ARG A 239 19.14 2.87 8.26
N ASP A 240 18.95 3.99 7.56
CA ASP A 240 18.90 5.32 8.18
C ASP A 240 17.79 5.40 9.23
N LEU A 241 16.67 4.68 9.02
CA LEU A 241 15.57 4.60 9.97
C LEU A 241 16.00 3.98 11.30
N VAL A 242 16.79 2.89 11.26
CA VAL A 242 17.29 2.21 12.48
C VAL A 242 18.18 3.15 13.27
N THR A 243 19.13 3.80 12.59
CA THR A 243 20.05 4.76 13.20
C THR A 243 19.29 5.90 13.87
N TRP A 244 18.33 6.49 13.14
CA TRP A 244 17.51 7.58 13.67
C TRP A 244 16.67 7.16 14.89
N LEU A 245 16.10 5.95 14.85
CA LEU A 245 15.34 5.41 15.99
C LEU A 245 16.23 5.18 17.22
N ASP A 246 17.47 4.71 17.05
CA ASP A 246 18.43 4.56 18.14
C ASP A 246 18.77 5.90 18.80
N GLU A 247 18.88 6.97 18.02
CA GLU A 247 19.14 8.33 18.53
C GLU A 247 17.98 8.87 19.37
N ILE A 248 16.74 8.72 18.90
CA ILE A 248 15.56 9.32 19.57
C ILE A 248 14.94 8.41 20.65
N ASN A 249 15.29 7.13 20.67
CA ASN A 249 14.75 6.12 21.60
C ASN A 249 15.86 5.24 22.21
N PRO A 250 16.87 5.83 22.85
CA PRO A 250 18.10 5.15 23.25
C PRO A 250 17.90 4.00 24.24
N ARG A 251 16.72 3.87 24.85
CA ARG A 251 16.38 2.76 25.76
C ARG A 251 16.26 1.41 25.07
N LEU A 252 15.99 1.41 23.75
CA LEU A 252 15.91 0.21 22.93
C LEU A 252 17.14 0.04 22.03
N ALA A 253 18.03 1.03 21.98
CA ALA A 253 19.29 0.91 21.26
C ALA A 253 20.17 -0.19 21.88
N PRO A 254 20.94 -0.94 21.08
CA PRO A 254 21.89 -1.91 21.62
C PRO A 254 22.92 -1.18 22.49
N HIS A 255 23.22 -1.75 23.63
CA HIS A 255 24.31 -1.23 24.45
C HIS A 255 25.65 -1.49 23.75
N PRO A 256 26.60 -0.52 23.77
CA PRO A 256 27.89 -0.67 23.12
C PRO A 256 28.71 -1.80 23.74
#